data_83d6d45ddfb101277eb14c2d324542c2
#
_entry.id   83d6d45ddfb101277eb14c2d324542c2
#
_cell.length_a   1.000
_cell.length_b   1.000
_cell.length_c   1.000
_cell.angle_alpha   90.00
_cell.angle_beta   90.00
_cell.angle_gamma   90.00
#
_symmetry.space_group_name_H-M   'P 1'
#
loop_
_entity.id
_entity.type
_entity.pdbx_description
1 polymer ?
#
loop_
_entity_poly.entity_id
_entity_poly.type
_entity_poly.pdbx_seq_one_letter_code
_entity_poly.pdbx_strand_id
1 'polypeptide(L)'
;MEIGKKYNSKILLFGEYTVLNGTKALAIPFDKFSGTWSYQKNHPSALEIQKLKQYLLKIYYEGKFENFDFDDLEYQIAKGLAFDSSIPQGYGLGSSAAVTAAIFDGFRKEKELLSLNELRDVLGLIESCYHGSSSGLDPLVTFLNQPVLIHDADNVELIDEQNHNIDASLVLIDTKMPRRTAPLVEAYIRTHEKSQEFRKRIDELSEINNQLIDDYLQDNPSSFINNFQKLSWAQYNYLPMLIPDAYREIWKKGHDTCSFDMKICGAGGGGFIMAMIYDKSVADEILKDQTLIPLS
;
A
#
# COMPACT_ATOMS: atom_id res chain seq x y z
N MET A 1 -21.74 -0.27 13.79
CA MET A 1 -20.56 0.63 13.61
C MET A 1 -19.95 0.94 14.96
N GLU A 2 -18.61 0.99 15.07
CA GLU A 2 -17.87 1.28 16.33
C GLU A 2 -17.10 2.60 16.16
N ILE A 3 -17.41 3.58 17.03
CA ILE A 3 -16.71 4.87 17.06
C ILE A 3 -15.37 4.66 17.76
N GLY A 4 -14.31 5.26 17.23
CA GLY A 4 -12.95 5.17 17.78
C GLY A 4 -12.17 3.91 17.37
N LYS A 5 -12.81 2.92 16.69
CA LYS A 5 -12.07 1.82 16.08
C LYS A 5 -11.11 2.38 15.03
N LYS A 6 -9.85 2.00 15.10
CA LYS A 6 -8.81 2.42 14.15
C LYS A 6 -8.75 1.48 12.96
N TYR A 7 -8.62 2.06 11.78
CA TYR A 7 -8.33 1.38 10.52
C TYR A 7 -6.95 1.86 10.09
N ASN A 8 -5.96 1.02 10.33
CA ASN A 8 -4.56 1.36 10.08
C ASN A 8 -4.29 1.55 8.59
N SER A 9 -3.33 2.40 8.28
CA SER A 9 -2.77 2.48 6.93
C SER A 9 -2.07 1.16 6.56
N LYS A 10 -1.66 1.05 5.32
CA LYS A 10 -0.92 -0.12 4.83
C LYS A 10 0.29 0.30 4.02
N ILE A 11 1.26 -0.59 3.90
CA ILE A 11 2.42 -0.45 3.01
C ILE A 11 2.49 -1.68 2.11
N LEU A 12 2.69 -1.46 0.81
CA LEU A 12 3.19 -2.52 -0.07
C LEU A 12 4.68 -2.67 0.23
N LEU A 13 5.03 -3.71 0.97
CA LEU A 13 6.40 -3.94 1.40
C LEU A 13 7.28 -4.36 0.21
N PHE A 14 6.76 -5.27 -0.63
CA PHE A 14 7.40 -5.76 -1.85
C PHE A 14 6.38 -6.05 -2.94
N GLY A 15 6.77 -5.97 -4.21
CA GLY A 15 5.93 -6.31 -5.35
C GLY A 15 5.50 -5.13 -6.21
N GLU A 16 6.06 -3.94 -5.99
CA GLU A 16 5.73 -2.76 -6.80
C GLU A 16 5.99 -3.03 -8.28
N TYR A 17 4.95 -2.85 -9.08
CA TYR A 17 4.91 -3.10 -10.53
C TYR A 17 5.05 -4.56 -10.95
N THR A 18 5.86 -5.38 -10.26
CA THR A 18 6.02 -6.79 -10.61
C THR A 18 4.73 -7.58 -10.40
N VAL A 19 3.91 -7.20 -9.41
CA VAL A 19 2.59 -7.79 -9.17
C VAL A 19 1.64 -7.65 -10.37
N LEU A 20 1.81 -6.61 -11.20
CA LEU A 20 1.03 -6.43 -12.43
C LEU A 20 1.32 -7.52 -13.48
N ASN A 21 2.44 -8.23 -13.34
CA ASN A 21 2.85 -9.35 -14.18
C ASN A 21 2.59 -10.71 -13.52
N GLY A 22 1.76 -10.76 -12.46
CA GLY A 22 1.35 -12.01 -11.80
C GLY A 22 2.43 -12.60 -10.88
N THR A 23 3.32 -11.77 -10.33
CA THR A 23 4.34 -12.22 -9.39
C THR A 23 3.93 -11.91 -7.94
N LYS A 24 4.68 -12.46 -6.98
CA LYS A 24 4.42 -12.26 -5.56
C LYS A 24 4.45 -10.78 -5.17
N ALA A 25 3.60 -10.42 -4.20
CA ALA A 25 3.68 -9.16 -3.49
C ALA A 25 3.34 -9.36 -2.02
N LEU A 26 3.89 -8.52 -1.15
CA LEU A 26 3.64 -8.55 0.29
C LEU A 26 3.22 -7.17 0.75
N ALA A 27 2.02 -7.07 1.32
CA ALA A 27 1.49 -5.86 1.91
C ALA A 27 1.29 -6.05 3.42
N ILE A 28 1.60 -5.03 4.20
CA ILE A 28 1.54 -5.06 5.66
C ILE A 28 0.73 -3.88 6.21
N PRO A 29 0.05 -4.04 7.36
CA PRO A 29 -0.50 -2.90 8.08
C PRO A 29 0.62 -1.96 8.54
N PHE A 30 0.29 -0.67 8.67
CA PHE A 30 1.21 0.35 9.15
C PHE A 30 0.49 1.28 10.13
N ASP A 31 0.79 1.14 11.40
CA ASP A 31 0.03 1.72 12.52
C ASP A 31 0.36 3.18 12.83
N LYS A 32 1.40 3.76 12.18
CA LYS A 32 1.77 5.18 12.38
C LYS A 32 0.69 6.14 11.87
N PHE A 33 -0.15 5.68 10.95
CA PHE A 33 -1.28 6.45 10.44
C PHE A 33 -2.54 5.59 10.46
N SER A 34 -3.68 6.20 10.74
CA SER A 34 -4.97 5.50 10.76
C SER A 34 -6.13 6.45 10.49
N GLY A 35 -7.29 5.86 10.18
CA GLY A 35 -8.55 6.56 10.16
C GLY A 35 -9.53 5.96 11.17
N THR A 36 -10.51 6.75 11.60
CA THR A 36 -11.55 6.33 12.55
C THR A 36 -12.86 7.06 12.32
N TRP A 37 -13.99 6.41 12.66
CA TRP A 37 -15.29 7.08 12.67
C TRP A 37 -15.41 8.03 13.86
N SER A 38 -15.95 9.20 13.59
CA SER A 38 -16.30 10.23 14.58
C SER A 38 -17.64 10.90 14.24
N TYR A 39 -18.10 11.79 15.09
CA TYR A 39 -19.23 12.66 14.77
C TYR A 39 -18.78 14.11 14.81
N GLN A 40 -18.79 14.76 13.65
CA GLN A 40 -18.43 16.15 13.52
C GLN A 40 -19.23 16.82 12.40
N LYS A 41 -20.05 17.81 12.73
CA LYS A 41 -20.78 18.59 11.74
C LYS A 41 -19.81 19.37 10.84
N ASN A 42 -20.11 19.38 9.55
CA ASN A 42 -19.32 20.08 8.53
C ASN A 42 -17.87 19.58 8.38
N HIS A 43 -17.60 18.33 8.73
CA HIS A 43 -16.28 17.73 8.51
C HIS A 43 -15.98 17.59 7.01
N PRO A 44 -14.72 17.79 6.55
CA PRO A 44 -14.35 17.65 5.12
C PRO A 44 -14.72 16.31 4.50
N SER A 45 -14.68 15.20 5.25
CA SER A 45 -15.06 13.87 4.77
C SER A 45 -16.55 13.68 4.48
N ALA A 46 -17.41 14.58 4.93
CA ALA A 46 -18.87 14.43 4.76
C ALA A 46 -19.28 14.30 3.27
N LEU A 47 -18.66 15.09 2.39
CA LEU A 47 -18.92 15.01 0.96
C LEU A 47 -18.43 13.69 0.35
N GLU A 48 -17.30 13.19 0.79
CA GLU A 48 -16.72 11.91 0.37
C GLU A 48 -17.62 10.75 0.80
N ILE A 49 -18.08 10.73 2.05
CA ILE A 49 -19.03 9.74 2.57
C ILE A 49 -20.33 9.73 1.77
N GLN A 50 -20.85 10.90 1.41
CA GLN A 50 -22.05 11.02 0.56
C GLN A 50 -21.83 10.45 -0.85
N LYS A 51 -20.70 10.70 -1.48
CA LYS A 51 -20.34 10.12 -2.79
C LYS A 51 -20.21 8.61 -2.71
N LEU A 52 -19.54 8.12 -1.67
CA LEU A 52 -19.40 6.68 -1.43
C LEU A 52 -20.77 6.03 -1.23
N LYS A 53 -21.67 6.61 -0.42
CA LYS A 53 -23.05 6.13 -0.26
C LYS A 53 -23.79 6.03 -1.60
N GLN A 54 -23.71 7.08 -2.45
CA GLN A 54 -24.35 7.07 -3.75
C GLN A 54 -23.81 5.94 -4.65
N TYR A 55 -22.51 5.73 -4.62
CA TYR A 55 -21.90 4.62 -5.35
C TYR A 55 -22.35 3.27 -4.82
N LEU A 56 -22.39 3.08 -3.50
CA LEU A 56 -22.87 1.85 -2.86
C LEU A 56 -24.33 1.55 -3.21
N LEU A 57 -25.21 2.56 -3.21
CA LEU A 57 -26.59 2.41 -3.67
C LEU A 57 -26.66 1.96 -5.15
N LYS A 58 -25.83 2.53 -6.01
CA LYS A 58 -25.78 2.13 -7.43
C LYS A 58 -25.41 0.65 -7.57
N ILE A 59 -24.32 0.17 -6.94
CA ILE A 59 -23.90 -1.23 -7.05
C ILE A 59 -24.88 -2.20 -6.36
N TYR A 60 -25.60 -1.73 -5.32
CA TYR A 60 -26.69 -2.47 -4.71
C TYR A 60 -27.85 -2.70 -5.68
N TYR A 61 -28.34 -1.66 -6.35
CA TYR A 61 -29.41 -1.79 -7.36
C TYR A 61 -28.98 -2.56 -8.62
N GLU A 62 -27.67 -2.64 -8.88
CA GLU A 62 -27.10 -3.50 -9.93
C GLU A 62 -26.98 -4.97 -9.50
N GLY A 63 -27.36 -5.32 -8.26
CA GLY A 63 -27.26 -6.69 -7.71
C GLY A 63 -25.83 -7.16 -7.45
N LYS A 64 -24.87 -6.21 -7.34
CA LYS A 64 -23.45 -6.53 -7.14
C LYS A 64 -23.04 -6.55 -5.66
N PHE A 65 -23.88 -5.99 -4.79
CA PHE A 65 -23.59 -5.84 -3.37
C PHE A 65 -24.90 -5.79 -2.58
N GLU A 66 -25.20 -6.82 -1.78
CA GLU A 66 -26.52 -6.97 -1.15
C GLU A 66 -26.50 -6.82 0.38
N ASN A 67 -25.40 -7.22 1.02
CA ASN A 67 -25.31 -7.31 2.49
C ASN A 67 -24.87 -5.98 3.13
N PHE A 68 -25.75 -4.93 3.06
CA PHE A 68 -25.40 -3.61 3.57
C PHE A 68 -26.59 -2.87 4.20
N ASP A 69 -26.36 -2.20 5.35
CA ASP A 69 -27.37 -1.45 6.10
C ASP A 69 -27.37 0.02 5.69
N PHE A 70 -28.11 0.34 4.62
CA PHE A 70 -28.25 1.72 4.15
C PHE A 70 -29.07 2.59 5.08
N ASP A 71 -30.00 2.02 5.84
CA ASP A 71 -30.83 2.79 6.77
C ASP A 71 -29.99 3.27 7.96
N ASP A 72 -29.12 2.41 8.52
CA ASP A 72 -28.17 2.84 9.57
C ASP A 72 -27.16 3.83 9.01
N LEU A 73 -26.59 3.60 7.82
CA LEU A 73 -25.67 4.57 7.22
C LEU A 73 -26.33 5.97 7.06
N GLU A 74 -27.56 6.03 6.55
CA GLU A 74 -28.31 7.29 6.40
C GLU A 74 -28.51 7.97 7.75
N TYR A 75 -28.92 7.22 8.75
CA TYR A 75 -29.11 7.72 10.11
C TYR A 75 -27.82 8.28 10.72
N GLN A 76 -26.69 7.58 10.54
CA GLN A 76 -25.41 8.04 11.06
C GLN A 76 -24.90 9.30 10.33
N ILE A 77 -25.10 9.37 9.01
CA ILE A 77 -24.78 10.57 8.21
C ILE A 77 -25.62 11.76 8.71
N ALA A 78 -26.92 11.57 8.99
CA ALA A 78 -27.78 12.62 9.52
C ALA A 78 -27.32 13.15 10.89
N LYS A 79 -26.65 12.31 11.70
CA LYS A 79 -26.01 12.68 12.96
C LYS A 79 -24.68 13.43 12.79
N GLY A 80 -24.15 13.53 11.58
CA GLY A 80 -22.87 14.16 11.29
C GLY A 80 -21.70 13.17 11.32
N LEU A 81 -21.92 11.94 10.82
CA LEU A 81 -20.85 10.95 10.64
C LEU A 81 -19.71 11.54 9.86
N ALA A 82 -18.50 11.40 10.38
CA ALA A 82 -17.25 11.86 9.81
C ALA A 82 -16.18 10.75 9.91
N PHE A 83 -15.21 10.82 9.02
CA PHE A 83 -14.04 9.93 9.06
C PHE A 83 -12.78 10.77 9.26
N ASP A 84 -12.25 10.72 10.49
CA ASP A 84 -11.00 11.39 10.85
C ASP A 84 -9.85 10.51 10.42
N SER A 85 -8.93 11.05 9.61
CA SER A 85 -7.80 10.29 9.10
C SER A 85 -6.52 11.09 9.19
N SER A 86 -5.48 10.45 9.74
CA SER A 86 -4.10 10.93 9.71
C SER A 86 -3.33 10.41 8.49
N ILE A 87 -3.94 9.53 7.66
CA ILE A 87 -3.29 8.92 6.50
C ILE A 87 -3.09 9.97 5.40
N PRO A 88 -1.86 10.32 5.02
CA PRO A 88 -1.62 11.33 4.00
C PRO A 88 -2.15 10.88 2.63
N GLN A 89 -2.94 11.74 2.00
CA GLN A 89 -3.50 11.46 0.67
C GLN A 89 -2.41 11.56 -0.41
N GLY A 90 -2.46 10.64 -1.39
CA GLY A 90 -1.49 10.60 -2.48
C GLY A 90 -0.13 10.00 -2.12
N TYR A 91 0.01 9.39 -0.94
CA TYR A 91 1.26 8.74 -0.47
C TYR A 91 1.28 7.22 -0.68
N GLY A 92 0.17 6.62 -1.13
CA GLY A 92 0.08 5.18 -1.36
C GLY A 92 -0.05 4.34 -0.10
N LEU A 93 -0.45 4.98 1.00
CA LEU A 93 -0.65 4.33 2.29
C LEU A 93 -2.08 3.83 2.53
N GLY A 94 -2.93 3.81 1.51
CA GLY A 94 -4.28 3.26 1.62
C GLY A 94 -5.28 4.20 2.30
N SER A 95 -5.27 5.50 2.00
CA SER A 95 -6.29 6.44 2.52
C SER A 95 -7.71 6.02 2.09
N SER A 96 -7.94 5.65 0.83
CA SER A 96 -9.20 5.08 0.33
C SER A 96 -9.51 3.73 0.98
N ALA A 97 -8.48 2.90 1.16
CA ALA A 97 -8.60 1.59 1.78
C ALA A 97 -9.13 1.67 3.22
N ALA A 98 -8.68 2.65 3.99
CA ALA A 98 -9.14 2.84 5.37
C ALA A 98 -10.63 3.20 5.44
N VAL A 99 -11.09 4.11 4.57
CA VAL A 99 -12.54 4.44 4.48
C VAL A 99 -13.34 3.23 3.99
N THR A 100 -12.83 2.50 2.99
CA THR A 100 -13.45 1.29 2.45
C THR A 100 -13.59 0.21 3.51
N ALA A 101 -12.53 -0.08 4.27
CA ALA A 101 -12.57 -1.04 5.37
C ALA A 101 -13.55 -0.62 6.45
N ALA A 102 -13.54 0.68 6.82
CA ALA A 102 -14.40 1.23 7.83
C ALA A 102 -15.89 1.22 7.46
N ILE A 103 -16.25 1.55 6.20
CA ILE A 103 -17.64 1.54 5.75
C ILE A 103 -18.18 0.11 5.67
N PHE A 104 -17.38 -0.82 5.17
CA PHE A 104 -17.75 -2.23 5.12
C PHE A 104 -17.95 -2.81 6.52
N ASP A 105 -16.99 -2.64 7.41
CA ASP A 105 -17.06 -3.15 8.79
C ASP A 105 -18.22 -2.55 9.59
N GLY A 106 -18.46 -1.26 9.38
CA GLY A 106 -19.46 -0.50 10.13
C GLY A 106 -20.90 -0.82 9.74
N PHE A 107 -21.15 -1.14 8.47
CA PHE A 107 -22.51 -1.18 7.92
C PHE A 107 -22.89 -2.47 7.19
N ARG A 108 -22.05 -3.51 7.20
CA ARG A 108 -22.49 -4.84 6.73
C ARG A 108 -23.54 -5.42 7.70
N LYS A 109 -24.65 -5.96 7.15
CA LYS A 109 -25.76 -6.52 7.94
C LYS A 109 -25.39 -7.82 8.64
N GLU A 110 -24.77 -8.72 7.89
CA GLU A 110 -24.40 -10.04 8.36
C GLU A 110 -22.88 -10.12 8.47
N LYS A 111 -22.42 -10.65 9.60
CA LYS A 111 -21.00 -10.95 9.81
C LYS A 111 -20.69 -12.37 9.32
N GLU A 112 -21.21 -12.73 8.14
CA GLU A 112 -20.84 -13.99 7.51
C GLU A 112 -19.35 -14.11 7.36
N LEU A 113 -18.84 -15.33 7.54
CA LEU A 113 -17.45 -15.66 7.28
C LEU A 113 -17.27 -15.78 5.76
N LEU A 114 -16.92 -14.66 5.14
CA LEU A 114 -16.47 -14.66 3.76
C LEU A 114 -15.10 -15.34 3.71
N SER A 115 -14.85 -16.11 2.66
CA SER A 115 -13.49 -16.52 2.33
C SER A 115 -12.62 -15.28 2.06
N LEU A 116 -11.31 -15.44 2.12
CA LEU A 116 -10.37 -14.34 1.93
C LEU A 116 -10.53 -13.67 0.55
N ASN A 117 -10.78 -14.48 -0.48
CA ASN A 117 -11.01 -13.99 -1.84
C ASN A 117 -12.34 -13.23 -1.96
N GLU A 118 -13.44 -13.76 -1.41
CA GLU A 118 -14.73 -13.08 -1.40
C GLU A 118 -14.66 -11.74 -0.67
N LEU A 119 -13.96 -11.70 0.47
CA LEU A 119 -13.74 -10.48 1.23
C LEU A 119 -12.95 -9.46 0.42
N ARG A 120 -11.86 -9.89 -0.24
CA ARG A 120 -11.06 -9.06 -1.13
C ARG A 120 -11.91 -8.47 -2.27
N ASP A 121 -12.71 -9.30 -2.91
CA ASP A 121 -13.53 -8.89 -4.05
C ASP A 121 -14.60 -7.87 -3.64
N VAL A 122 -15.26 -8.07 -2.51
CA VAL A 122 -16.24 -7.11 -1.97
C VAL A 122 -15.55 -5.79 -1.61
N LEU A 123 -14.42 -5.84 -0.92
CA LEU A 123 -13.67 -4.65 -0.56
C LEU A 123 -13.15 -3.90 -1.80
N GLY A 124 -12.69 -4.63 -2.82
CA GLY A 124 -12.28 -4.08 -4.11
C GLY A 124 -13.44 -3.41 -4.86
N LEU A 125 -14.62 -4.01 -4.83
CA LEU A 125 -15.82 -3.43 -5.41
C LEU A 125 -16.15 -2.09 -4.74
N ILE A 126 -16.10 -1.99 -3.41
CA ILE A 126 -16.35 -0.75 -2.68
C ILE A 126 -15.27 0.31 -2.99
N GLU A 127 -13.98 -0.07 -2.95
CA GLU A 127 -12.86 0.84 -3.22
C GLU A 127 -12.86 1.37 -4.66
N SER A 128 -13.47 0.65 -5.60
CA SER A 128 -13.62 1.08 -6.99
C SER A 128 -14.37 2.41 -7.14
N CYS A 129 -15.06 2.87 -6.09
CA CYS A 129 -15.62 4.22 -6.00
C CYS A 129 -14.57 5.32 -6.22
N TYR A 130 -13.35 5.09 -5.77
CA TYR A 130 -12.25 6.08 -5.79
C TYR A 130 -11.41 6.04 -7.06
N HIS A 131 -11.25 4.83 -7.63
CA HIS A 131 -10.26 4.59 -8.67
C HIS A 131 -10.83 3.99 -9.95
N GLY A 132 -12.14 3.76 -10.00
CA GLY A 132 -12.83 3.11 -11.12
C GLY A 132 -12.66 1.57 -11.11
N SER A 133 -11.52 1.07 -10.67
CA SER A 133 -11.24 -0.35 -10.41
C SER A 133 -10.27 -0.50 -9.25
N SER A 134 -10.39 -1.58 -8.49
CA SER A 134 -9.48 -1.92 -7.40
C SER A 134 -9.27 -3.42 -7.32
N SER A 135 -8.06 -3.83 -6.93
CA SER A 135 -7.75 -5.24 -6.62
C SER A 135 -8.33 -5.71 -5.29
N GLY A 136 -8.81 -4.79 -4.45
CA GLY A 136 -9.30 -5.07 -3.10
C GLY A 136 -8.21 -5.37 -2.07
N LEU A 137 -6.94 -5.38 -2.46
CA LEU A 137 -5.85 -5.77 -1.59
C LEU A 137 -5.59 -4.76 -0.48
N ASP A 138 -5.50 -3.48 -0.85
CA ASP A 138 -5.24 -2.41 0.11
C ASP A 138 -6.29 -2.39 1.23
N PRO A 139 -7.61 -2.36 0.93
CA PRO A 139 -8.61 -2.42 1.99
C PRO A 139 -8.68 -3.77 2.70
N LEU A 140 -8.25 -4.88 2.08
CA LEU A 140 -8.16 -6.17 2.75
C LEU A 140 -7.12 -6.15 3.88
N VAL A 141 -5.91 -5.66 3.60
CA VAL A 141 -4.84 -5.49 4.61
C VAL A 141 -5.31 -4.60 5.76
N THR A 142 -5.93 -3.47 5.43
CA THR A 142 -6.46 -2.54 6.44
C THR A 142 -7.59 -3.15 7.27
N PHE A 143 -8.52 -3.87 6.64
CA PHE A 143 -9.67 -4.48 7.31
C PHE A 143 -9.25 -5.59 8.28
N LEU A 144 -8.36 -6.48 7.83
CA LEU A 144 -7.87 -7.60 8.63
C LEU A 144 -6.81 -7.15 9.65
N ASN A 145 -6.14 -6.04 9.39
CA ASN A 145 -4.99 -5.55 10.15
C ASN A 145 -3.91 -6.63 10.29
N GLN A 146 -3.65 -7.36 9.20
CA GLN A 146 -2.67 -8.45 9.12
C GLN A 146 -1.89 -8.38 7.82
N PRO A 147 -0.63 -8.87 7.79
CA PRO A 147 0.14 -9.01 6.55
C PRO A 147 -0.57 -9.94 5.55
N VAL A 148 -0.59 -9.54 4.29
CA VAL A 148 -1.19 -10.32 3.19
C VAL A 148 -0.13 -10.57 2.13
N LEU A 149 0.12 -11.84 1.84
CA LEU A 149 0.92 -12.31 0.73
C LEU A 149 0.02 -12.55 -0.47
N ILE A 150 0.42 -12.02 -1.61
CA ILE A 150 -0.16 -12.29 -2.90
C ILE A 150 0.79 -13.22 -3.61
N HIS A 151 0.32 -14.40 -3.99
CA HIS A 151 1.07 -15.33 -4.85
C HIS A 151 0.88 -14.99 -6.33
N ASP A 152 -0.35 -14.68 -6.69
CA ASP A 152 -0.81 -14.26 -8.03
C ASP A 152 -2.15 -13.53 -7.92
N ALA A 153 -2.78 -13.24 -9.06
CA ALA A 153 -4.04 -12.47 -9.10
C ALA A 153 -5.19 -13.10 -8.29
N ASP A 154 -5.21 -14.43 -8.16
CA ASP A 154 -6.33 -15.18 -7.57
C ASP A 154 -6.00 -15.77 -6.19
N ASN A 155 -4.72 -15.81 -5.82
CA ASN A 155 -4.24 -16.46 -4.59
C ASN A 155 -3.66 -15.44 -3.62
N VAL A 156 -4.36 -15.23 -2.51
CA VAL A 156 -3.91 -14.42 -1.38
C VAL A 156 -3.88 -15.26 -0.12
N GLU A 157 -2.92 -14.98 0.75
CA GLU A 157 -2.65 -15.70 2.00
C GLU A 157 -2.40 -14.71 3.13
N LEU A 158 -2.90 -15.02 4.33
CA LEU A 158 -2.57 -14.27 5.54
C LEU A 158 -1.25 -14.81 6.10
N ILE A 159 -0.36 -13.89 6.41
CA ILE A 159 0.93 -14.22 7.02
C ILE A 159 0.88 -13.79 8.49
N ASP A 160 1.33 -14.65 9.38
CA ASP A 160 1.51 -14.28 10.77
C ASP A 160 2.59 -13.21 10.91
N GLU A 161 2.39 -12.28 11.83
CA GLU A 161 3.42 -11.30 12.16
C GLU A 161 4.68 -12.03 12.64
N GLN A 162 5.78 -11.83 11.94
CA GLN A 162 7.06 -12.41 12.29
C GLN A 162 7.98 -11.33 12.84
N ASN A 163 8.63 -11.65 13.96
CA ASN A 163 9.74 -10.85 14.47
C ASN A 163 11.00 -11.24 13.70
N HIS A 164 11.36 -10.46 12.71
CA HIS A 164 12.58 -10.69 11.94
C HIS A 164 13.81 -10.17 12.67
N ASN A 165 14.82 -11.02 12.84
CA ASN A 165 16.15 -10.66 13.35
C ASN A 165 17.02 -10.14 12.19
N ILE A 166 16.61 -9.01 11.57
CA ILE A 166 17.39 -8.39 10.51
C ILE A 166 18.30 -7.34 11.16
N ASP A 167 19.63 -7.50 10.97
CA ASP A 167 20.63 -6.50 11.43
C ASP A 167 20.65 -5.28 10.47
N ALA A 168 19.47 -4.70 10.27
CA ALA A 168 19.25 -3.51 9.46
C ALA A 168 17.94 -2.86 9.87
N SER A 169 17.85 -1.55 9.78
CA SER A 169 16.64 -0.80 10.10
C SER A 169 15.90 -0.43 8.83
N LEU A 170 14.60 -0.77 8.76
CA LEU A 170 13.71 -0.31 7.70
C LEU A 170 13.07 1.03 8.10
N VAL A 171 13.20 2.03 7.24
CA VAL A 171 12.60 3.35 7.44
C VAL A 171 11.90 3.84 6.18
N LEU A 172 10.89 4.68 6.36
CA LEU A 172 10.26 5.43 5.27
C LEU A 172 10.83 6.84 5.25
N ILE A 173 11.26 7.30 4.09
CA ILE A 173 11.69 8.67 3.82
C ILE A 173 10.48 9.42 3.26
N ASP A 174 10.02 10.45 3.97
CA ASP A 174 8.95 11.31 3.47
C ASP A 174 9.49 12.27 2.42
N THR A 175 9.07 12.08 1.17
CA THR A 175 9.51 12.93 0.06
C THR A 175 8.84 14.31 0.08
N LYS A 176 7.80 14.52 0.86
CA LYS A 176 6.95 15.71 0.87
C LYS A 176 6.35 16.06 -0.51
N MET A 177 6.34 15.08 -1.40
CA MET A 177 5.85 15.21 -2.77
C MET A 177 4.62 14.31 -2.96
N PRO A 178 3.40 14.87 -3.00
CA PRO A 178 2.21 14.06 -3.33
C PRO A 178 2.31 13.59 -4.79
N ARG A 179 1.87 12.35 -5.03
CA ARG A 179 1.96 11.73 -6.37
C ARG A 179 0.59 11.51 -6.99
N ARG A 180 0.60 11.35 -8.30
CA ARG A 180 -0.54 10.81 -9.07
C ARG A 180 -0.16 9.42 -9.59
N THR A 181 -0.87 8.40 -9.15
CA THR A 181 -0.57 7.00 -9.50
C THR A 181 -0.82 6.69 -10.98
N ALA A 182 -1.97 7.11 -11.53
CA ALA A 182 -2.38 6.73 -12.86
C ALA A 182 -1.35 7.04 -13.97
N PRO A 183 -0.77 8.26 -14.07
CA PRO A 183 0.22 8.54 -15.13
C PRO A 183 1.48 7.66 -15.05
N LEU A 184 1.90 7.27 -13.84
CA LEU A 184 3.09 6.43 -13.62
C LEU A 184 2.83 5.00 -14.06
N VAL A 185 1.67 4.45 -13.68
CA VAL A 185 1.23 3.11 -14.09
C VAL A 185 1.04 3.05 -15.62
N GLU A 186 0.40 4.06 -16.21
CA GLU A 186 0.24 4.13 -17.67
C GLU A 186 1.60 4.19 -18.41
N ALA A 187 2.56 4.97 -17.88
CA ALA A 187 3.91 5.05 -18.45
C ALA A 187 4.63 3.69 -18.39
N TYR A 188 4.50 2.98 -17.25
CA TYR A 188 5.04 1.63 -17.10
C TYR A 188 4.41 0.66 -18.10
N ILE A 189 3.08 0.56 -18.15
CA ILE A 189 2.34 -0.34 -19.04
C ILE A 189 2.75 -0.07 -20.50
N ARG A 190 2.75 1.19 -20.92
CA ARG A 190 3.15 1.58 -22.27
C ARG A 190 4.58 1.14 -22.61
N THR A 191 5.51 1.27 -21.66
CA THR A 191 6.91 0.88 -21.88
C THR A 191 7.04 -0.63 -21.93
N HIS A 192 6.33 -1.34 -21.05
CA HIS A 192 6.29 -2.79 -20.99
C HIS A 192 5.73 -3.40 -22.30
N GLU A 193 4.66 -2.84 -22.85
CA GLU A 193 4.06 -3.30 -24.11
C GLU A 193 5.02 -3.11 -25.31
N LYS A 194 5.77 -2.00 -25.34
CA LYS A 194 6.56 -1.58 -26.51
C LYS A 194 7.99 -2.09 -26.52
N SER A 195 8.57 -2.47 -25.39
CA SER A 195 9.98 -2.81 -25.29
C SER A 195 10.21 -4.22 -24.77
N GLN A 196 10.75 -5.09 -25.62
CA GLN A 196 11.17 -6.44 -25.23
C GLN A 196 12.32 -6.41 -24.19
N GLU A 197 13.22 -5.44 -24.33
CA GLU A 197 14.32 -5.26 -23.37
C GLU A 197 13.78 -4.88 -22.00
N PHE A 198 12.80 -3.96 -21.94
CA PHE A 198 12.17 -3.58 -20.69
C PHE A 198 11.45 -4.77 -20.03
N ARG A 199 10.72 -5.59 -20.79
CA ARG A 199 10.10 -6.81 -20.27
C ARG A 199 11.12 -7.74 -19.61
N LYS A 200 12.27 -8.00 -20.27
CA LYS A 200 13.33 -8.84 -19.68
C LYS A 200 13.87 -8.27 -18.36
N ARG A 201 14.03 -6.95 -18.27
CA ARG A 201 14.45 -6.29 -17.01
C ARG A 201 13.40 -6.42 -15.92
N ILE A 202 12.11 -6.38 -16.28
CA ILE A 202 11.02 -6.58 -15.34
C ILE A 202 10.92 -8.04 -14.91
N ASP A 203 11.17 -9.01 -15.80
CA ASP A 203 11.25 -10.42 -15.46
C ASP A 203 12.37 -10.67 -14.42
N GLU A 204 13.57 -10.11 -14.64
CA GLU A 204 14.67 -10.17 -13.69
C GLU A 204 14.33 -9.51 -12.34
N LEU A 205 13.71 -8.31 -12.37
CA LEU A 205 13.24 -7.64 -11.16
C LEU A 205 12.21 -8.49 -10.40
N SER A 206 11.35 -9.20 -11.12
CA SER A 206 10.33 -10.09 -10.57
C SER A 206 10.94 -11.31 -9.86
N GLU A 207 12.00 -11.89 -10.42
CA GLU A 207 12.73 -12.99 -9.79
C GLU A 207 13.40 -12.54 -8.48
N ILE A 208 14.07 -11.37 -8.49
CA ILE A 208 14.68 -10.77 -7.31
C ILE A 208 13.61 -10.49 -6.24
N ASN A 209 12.48 -9.92 -6.63
CA ASN A 209 11.36 -9.62 -5.72
C ASN A 209 10.79 -10.89 -5.08
N ASN A 210 10.57 -11.94 -5.86
CA ASN A 210 10.04 -13.20 -5.34
C ASN A 210 11.01 -13.84 -4.33
N GLN A 211 12.31 -13.85 -4.65
CA GLN A 211 13.32 -14.37 -3.75
C GLN A 211 13.40 -13.54 -2.46
N LEU A 212 13.31 -12.21 -2.55
CA LEU A 212 13.32 -11.33 -1.40
C LEU A 212 12.13 -11.58 -0.46
N ILE A 213 10.94 -11.81 -1.03
CA ILE A 213 9.75 -12.17 -0.24
C ILE A 213 9.95 -13.54 0.43
N ASP A 214 10.49 -14.51 -0.28
CA ASP A 214 10.76 -15.85 0.28
C ASP A 214 11.80 -15.77 1.42
N ASP A 215 12.87 -14.99 1.26
CA ASP A 215 13.86 -14.75 2.31
C ASP A 215 13.25 -14.07 3.55
N TYR A 216 12.34 -13.12 3.33
CA TYR A 216 11.60 -12.46 4.41
C TYR A 216 10.75 -13.47 5.18
N LEU A 217 9.98 -14.31 4.48
CA LEU A 217 9.08 -15.29 5.10
C LEU A 217 9.83 -16.43 5.80
N GLN A 218 11.05 -16.75 5.36
CA GLN A 218 11.87 -17.84 5.91
C GLN A 218 12.84 -17.37 7.01
N ASP A 219 12.79 -16.08 7.40
CA ASP A 219 13.72 -15.45 8.34
C ASP A 219 15.20 -15.71 7.98
N ASN A 220 15.55 -15.41 6.72
CA ASN A 220 16.90 -15.53 6.19
C ASN A 220 17.56 -14.16 6.02
N PRO A 221 18.05 -13.53 7.11
CA PRO A 221 18.45 -12.12 7.10
C PRO A 221 19.60 -11.81 6.15
N SER A 222 20.58 -12.69 5.99
CA SER A 222 21.72 -12.45 5.11
C SER A 222 21.33 -12.45 3.63
N SER A 223 20.49 -13.40 3.21
CA SER A 223 19.95 -13.45 1.85
C SER A 223 18.99 -12.29 1.60
N PHE A 224 18.16 -11.97 2.58
CA PHE A 224 17.23 -10.85 2.53
C PHE A 224 17.95 -9.51 2.27
N ILE A 225 19.00 -9.20 3.03
CA ILE A 225 19.79 -7.97 2.83
C ILE A 225 20.39 -7.96 1.43
N ASN A 226 21.03 -9.04 0.99
CA ASN A 226 21.64 -9.13 -0.33
C ASN A 226 20.60 -8.96 -1.47
N ASN A 227 19.43 -9.57 -1.34
CA ASN A 227 18.36 -9.43 -2.35
C ASN A 227 17.67 -8.07 -2.29
N PHE A 228 17.60 -7.41 -1.12
CA PHE A 228 17.15 -6.02 -1.04
C PHE A 228 18.11 -5.06 -1.78
N GLN A 229 19.42 -5.23 -1.64
CA GLN A 229 20.42 -4.48 -2.39
C GLN A 229 20.26 -4.67 -3.90
N LYS A 230 20.07 -5.90 -4.36
CA LYS A 230 19.80 -6.19 -5.77
C LYS A 230 18.49 -5.55 -6.25
N LEU A 231 17.41 -5.66 -5.46
CA LEU A 231 16.11 -5.03 -5.77
C LEU A 231 16.28 -3.51 -5.91
N SER A 232 16.94 -2.89 -4.94
CA SER A 232 17.23 -1.45 -4.93
C SER A 232 17.93 -1.02 -6.23
N TRP A 233 19.03 -1.69 -6.58
CA TRP A 233 19.81 -1.36 -7.73
C TRP A 233 19.10 -1.64 -9.06
N ALA A 234 18.31 -2.70 -9.12
CA ALA A 234 17.45 -3.01 -10.25
C ALA A 234 16.35 -1.94 -10.43
N GLN A 235 15.67 -1.52 -9.37
CA GLN A 235 14.69 -0.43 -9.45
C GLN A 235 15.34 0.88 -9.90
N TYR A 236 16.52 1.21 -9.37
CA TYR A 236 17.26 2.42 -9.76
C TYR A 236 17.56 2.46 -11.27
N ASN A 237 17.95 1.33 -11.85
CA ASN A 237 18.35 1.25 -13.25
C ASN A 237 17.18 0.99 -14.21
N TYR A 238 16.19 0.17 -13.80
CA TYR A 238 15.12 -0.30 -14.68
C TYR A 238 13.88 0.59 -14.63
N LEU A 239 13.66 1.26 -13.51
CA LEU A 239 12.48 2.09 -13.24
C LEU A 239 12.83 3.57 -12.95
N PRO A 240 13.78 4.19 -13.70
CA PRO A 240 14.23 5.56 -13.37
C PRO A 240 13.10 6.60 -13.41
N MET A 241 12.04 6.36 -14.22
CA MET A 241 10.88 7.25 -14.32
C MET A 241 10.00 7.27 -13.06
N LEU A 242 10.19 6.31 -12.15
CA LEU A 242 9.43 6.19 -10.91
C LEU A 242 10.18 6.80 -9.70
N ILE A 243 11.43 7.19 -9.88
CA ILE A 243 12.27 7.77 -8.83
C ILE A 243 12.28 9.29 -8.99
N PRO A 244 11.82 10.07 -7.98
CA PRO A 244 11.92 11.51 -8.05
C PRO A 244 13.37 11.97 -8.22
N ASP A 245 13.63 12.92 -9.12
CA ASP A 245 14.98 13.38 -9.47
C ASP A 245 15.80 13.81 -8.24
N ALA A 246 15.14 14.46 -7.26
CA ALA A 246 15.77 14.89 -6.01
C ALA A 246 16.36 13.73 -5.17
N TYR A 247 15.88 12.50 -5.37
CA TYR A 247 16.31 11.33 -4.62
C TYR A 247 17.32 10.44 -5.35
N ARG A 248 17.55 10.67 -6.64
CA ARG A 248 18.46 9.83 -7.44
C ARG A 248 19.91 9.89 -6.92
N GLU A 249 20.40 11.07 -6.58
CA GLU A 249 21.76 11.23 -6.03
C GLU A 249 21.88 10.61 -4.65
N ILE A 250 20.90 10.82 -3.77
CA ILE A 250 20.85 10.23 -2.43
C ILE A 250 20.85 8.70 -2.52
N TRP A 251 20.01 8.13 -3.40
CA TRP A 251 19.90 6.69 -3.62
C TRP A 251 21.26 6.09 -4.05
N LYS A 252 21.88 6.71 -5.09
CA LYS A 252 23.18 6.28 -5.56
C LYS A 252 24.26 6.39 -4.47
N LYS A 253 24.28 7.47 -3.71
CA LYS A 253 25.25 7.69 -2.63
C LYS A 253 25.12 6.66 -1.52
N GLY A 254 23.89 6.31 -1.10
CA GLY A 254 23.66 5.24 -0.11
C GLY A 254 24.21 3.90 -0.58
N HIS A 255 23.94 3.54 -1.84
CA HIS A 255 24.44 2.31 -2.45
C HIS A 255 25.97 2.29 -2.56
N ASP A 256 26.58 3.35 -3.10
CA ASP A 256 28.05 3.46 -3.29
C ASP A 256 28.83 3.39 -1.98
N THR A 257 28.24 3.89 -0.87
CA THR A 257 28.85 3.86 0.47
C THR A 257 28.52 2.59 1.23
N CYS A 258 27.66 1.71 0.69
CA CYS A 258 27.12 0.52 1.37
C CYS A 258 26.47 0.86 2.72
N SER A 259 25.97 2.08 2.90
CA SER A 259 25.36 2.52 4.17
C SER A 259 23.86 2.29 4.23
N PHE A 260 23.18 2.39 3.10
CA PHE A 260 21.76 2.04 2.93
C PHE A 260 21.42 1.82 1.46
N ASP A 261 20.37 1.08 1.23
CA ASP A 261 19.74 0.96 -0.06
C ASP A 261 18.27 1.41 0.01
N MET A 262 17.75 1.91 -1.11
CA MET A 262 16.40 2.44 -1.18
C MET A 262 15.54 1.62 -2.14
N LYS A 263 14.22 1.69 -1.96
CA LYS A 263 13.23 1.16 -2.91
C LYS A 263 12.03 2.09 -3.01
N ILE A 264 11.38 2.12 -4.16
CA ILE A 264 10.10 2.82 -4.31
C ILE A 264 9.03 2.19 -3.41
N CYS A 265 8.05 2.98 -2.98
CA CYS A 265 6.84 2.50 -2.31
C CYS A 265 5.63 2.71 -3.22
N GLY A 266 4.91 1.63 -3.54
CA GLY A 266 3.74 1.65 -4.41
C GLY A 266 4.09 2.19 -5.81
N ALA A 267 3.39 3.20 -6.32
CA ALA A 267 3.60 3.69 -7.69
C ALA A 267 4.89 4.52 -7.91
N GLY A 268 5.67 4.82 -6.89
CA GLY A 268 6.83 5.71 -7.01
C GLY A 268 6.45 7.17 -7.28
N GLY A 269 7.38 7.98 -7.75
CA GLY A 269 7.15 9.38 -8.14
C GLY A 269 6.90 10.36 -7.01
N GLY A 270 6.97 9.94 -5.76
CA GLY A 270 6.69 10.72 -4.55
C GLY A 270 6.07 9.90 -3.44
N GLY A 271 5.46 10.53 -2.45
CA GLY A 271 4.98 9.88 -1.24
C GLY A 271 6.14 9.42 -0.37
N PHE A 272 6.24 8.13 -0.09
CA PHE A 272 7.37 7.56 0.63
C PHE A 272 8.34 6.81 -0.30
N ILE A 273 9.61 6.82 0.12
CA ILE A 273 10.65 5.91 -0.37
C ILE A 273 11.06 5.07 0.85
N MET A 274 11.20 3.77 0.70
CA MET A 274 11.71 2.91 1.78
C MET A 274 13.23 2.83 1.70
N ALA A 275 13.89 2.88 2.84
CA ALA A 275 15.32 2.61 2.92
C ALA A 275 15.59 1.51 3.94
N MET A 276 16.57 0.66 3.63
CA MET A 276 17.18 -0.30 4.55
C MET A 276 18.55 0.23 4.93
N ILE A 277 18.74 0.51 6.22
CA ILE A 277 19.96 1.14 6.76
C ILE A 277 20.85 0.05 7.36
N TYR A 278 22.09 -0.04 6.88
CA TYR A 278 23.13 -0.97 7.33
C TYR A 278 24.16 -0.28 8.23
N ASP A 279 24.59 0.94 7.84
CA ASP A 279 25.47 1.78 8.64
C ASP A 279 24.74 3.08 9.03
N LYS A 280 24.24 3.09 10.26
CA LYS A 280 23.46 4.21 10.77
C LYS A 280 24.27 5.52 10.79
N SER A 281 25.54 5.46 11.10
CA SER A 281 26.39 6.65 11.25
C SER A 281 26.57 7.38 9.93
N VAL A 282 26.84 6.66 8.84
CA VAL A 282 26.99 7.23 7.50
C VAL A 282 25.63 7.62 6.92
N ALA A 283 24.60 6.80 7.16
CA ALA A 283 23.25 7.10 6.69
C ALA A 283 22.69 8.38 7.34
N ASP A 284 22.88 8.59 8.66
CA ASP A 284 22.42 9.79 9.36
C ASP A 284 23.06 11.07 8.77
N GLU A 285 24.32 11.03 8.32
CA GLU A 285 24.97 12.16 7.65
C GLU A 285 24.36 12.45 6.28
N ILE A 286 24.12 11.39 5.47
CA ILE A 286 23.57 11.53 4.12
C ILE A 286 22.10 11.94 4.16
N LEU A 287 21.33 11.40 5.09
CA LEU A 287 19.87 11.58 5.21
C LEU A 287 19.48 12.69 6.22
N LYS A 288 20.43 13.48 6.74
CA LYS A 288 20.20 14.48 7.79
C LYS A 288 19.07 15.48 7.53
N ASP A 289 18.82 15.81 6.25
CA ASP A 289 17.77 16.76 5.85
C ASP A 289 16.46 16.05 5.50
N GLN A 290 16.38 14.72 5.67
CA GLN A 290 15.21 13.92 5.36
C GLN A 290 14.38 13.64 6.62
N THR A 291 13.06 13.53 6.45
CA THR A 291 12.17 13.05 7.52
C THR A 291 12.08 11.54 7.42
N LEU A 292 12.57 10.85 8.47
CA LEU A 292 12.58 9.39 8.55
C LEU A 292 11.50 8.91 9.51
N ILE A 293 10.74 7.91 9.09
CA ILE A 293 9.71 7.25 9.90
C ILE A 293 10.08 5.77 10.00
N PRO A 294 10.41 5.24 11.19
CA PRO A 294 10.68 3.81 11.37
C PRO A 294 9.48 2.97 10.93
N LEU A 295 9.75 1.82 10.30
CA LEU A 295 8.70 0.90 9.88
C LEU A 295 8.15 0.09 11.07
N SER A 296 8.99 -0.19 12.05
CA SER A 296 8.66 -0.86 13.33
C SER A 296 8.95 0.03 14.51
#